data_385ea20a58547d2dfd81029cddff32ef
#
_entry.id   385ea20a58547d2dfd81029cddff32ef
#
_cell.length_a   1.000
_cell.length_b   1.000
_cell.length_c   1.000
_cell.angle_alpha   90.00
_cell.angle_beta   90.00
_cell.angle_gamma   90.00
#
_symmetry.space_group_name_H-M   'P 1'
#
loop_
_entity.id
_entity.type
_entity.pdbx_description
1 polymer ?
#
loop_
_entity_poly.entity_id
_entity_poly.type
_entity_poly.pdbx_seq_one_letter_code
_entity_poly.pdbx_strand_id
1 'polypeptide(L)'
;AALPAGCMSAVGFNFPQLSFANNAMITPFAATASVLTGIEAGLRAQGIKPNDCTVVGFAGDGGTADIGLQALSGAIDRNDDVLYICYDNEAYMNTGIQKSSLTPFGAKTTTTPAGRNAHGCLTQKKNVFEIVAAHGIPYAATASVGYLPDFLRKLERARDIRGTRFIHVIAPCPT
;
A
#
# COMPACT_ATOMS: atom_id res chain seq x y z
N ALA A 1 3.03 9.81 8.47
CA ALA A 1 2.56 8.88 7.43
C ALA A 1 2.79 9.46 6.03
N ALA A 2 2.93 8.61 5.01
CA ALA A 2 3.00 9.01 3.61
C ALA A 2 1.94 8.26 2.80
N LEU A 3 1.25 8.97 1.92
CA LEU A 3 0.20 8.43 1.06
C LEU A 3 0.39 8.92 -0.38
N PRO A 4 0.33 8.06 -1.40
CA PRO A 4 0.33 8.52 -2.79
C PRO A 4 -1.01 9.17 -3.14
N ALA A 5 -1.03 9.93 -4.22
CA ALA A 5 -2.28 10.33 -4.85
C ALA A 5 -3.14 9.09 -5.13
N GLY A 6 -4.38 9.03 -4.66
CA GLY A 6 -5.25 7.87 -4.77
C GLY A 6 -6.44 7.93 -3.81
N CYS A 7 -7.16 6.80 -3.66
CA CYS A 7 -8.37 6.73 -2.85
C CYS A 7 -8.14 7.17 -1.39
N MET A 8 -7.06 6.69 -0.76
CA MET A 8 -6.77 6.99 0.64
C MET A 8 -6.46 8.48 0.87
N SER A 9 -5.72 9.12 -0.03
CA SER A 9 -5.46 10.56 0.05
C SER A 9 -6.72 11.38 -0.22
N ALA A 10 -7.56 10.96 -1.17
CA ALA A 10 -8.82 11.64 -1.48
C ALA A 10 -9.81 11.62 -0.29
N VAL A 11 -9.85 10.51 0.46
CA VAL A 11 -10.75 10.38 1.63
C VAL A 11 -10.12 10.94 2.90
N GLY A 12 -8.81 10.69 3.11
CA GLY A 12 -8.12 11.01 4.36
C GLY A 12 -7.81 12.49 4.58
N PHE A 13 -7.80 13.30 3.52
CA PHE A 13 -7.47 14.73 3.57
C PHE A 13 -8.64 15.66 3.26
N ASN A 14 -9.88 15.19 3.37
CA ASN A 14 -11.06 16.01 3.20
C ASN A 14 -11.26 16.96 4.39
N PHE A 15 -11.06 18.24 4.17
CA PHE A 15 -11.34 19.26 5.19
C PHE A 15 -12.88 19.44 5.36
N PRO A 16 -13.39 19.54 6.61
CA PRO A 16 -12.69 19.56 7.89
C PRO A 16 -12.48 18.17 8.54
N GLN A 17 -12.93 17.08 7.91
CA GLN A 17 -12.86 15.71 8.42
C GLN A 17 -11.53 15.07 8.04
N LEU A 18 -10.43 15.47 8.69
CA LEU A 18 -9.12 14.85 8.51
C LEU A 18 -9.05 13.50 9.24
N SER A 19 -8.70 12.43 8.52
CA SER A 19 -8.61 11.08 9.09
C SER A 19 -7.30 10.80 9.83
N PHE A 20 -6.33 11.71 9.76
CA PHE A 20 -5.00 11.53 10.36
C PHE A 20 -4.81 12.48 11.55
N ALA A 21 -4.62 11.91 12.74
CA ALA A 21 -4.25 12.66 13.95
C ALA A 21 -2.73 12.91 14.06
N ASN A 22 -1.93 12.26 13.22
CA ASN A 22 -0.49 12.41 13.14
C ASN A 22 -0.06 13.12 11.85
N ASN A 23 1.20 13.50 11.76
CA ASN A 23 1.74 14.10 10.54
C ASN A 23 1.59 13.15 9.35
N ALA A 24 0.93 13.63 8.31
CA ALA A 24 0.73 12.88 7.07
C ALA A 24 0.98 13.79 5.86
N MET A 25 1.49 13.21 4.78
CA MET A 25 1.76 13.94 3.54
C MET A 25 1.31 13.15 2.32
N ILE A 26 0.88 13.87 1.29
CA ILE A 26 0.58 13.30 -0.02
C ILE A 26 1.88 13.29 -0.83
N THR A 27 2.13 12.16 -1.50
CA THR A 27 3.31 11.94 -2.34
C THR A 27 2.92 11.71 -3.80
N PRO A 28 3.84 11.85 -4.76
CA PRO A 28 3.62 11.38 -6.11
C PRO A 28 3.26 9.89 -6.14
N PHE A 29 2.46 9.48 -7.12
CA PHE A 29 1.83 8.16 -7.15
C PHE A 29 2.80 6.97 -7.01
N ALA A 30 3.99 7.06 -7.64
CA ALA A 30 5.01 6.01 -7.58
C ALA A 30 5.94 6.08 -6.36
N ALA A 31 5.86 7.16 -5.55
CA ALA A 31 6.98 7.56 -4.69
C ALA A 31 6.80 7.18 -3.22
N THR A 32 5.74 6.47 -2.83
CA THR A 32 5.47 6.18 -1.42
C THR A 32 6.69 5.58 -0.71
N ALA A 33 7.24 4.49 -1.22
CA ALA A 33 8.37 3.82 -0.56
C ALA A 33 9.64 4.69 -0.49
N SER A 34 9.98 5.39 -1.58
CA SER A 34 11.15 6.30 -1.59
C SER A 34 10.98 7.49 -0.65
N VAL A 35 9.75 8.01 -0.50
CA VAL A 35 9.46 9.07 0.48
C VAL A 35 9.57 8.53 1.91
N LEU A 36 9.11 7.30 2.18
CA LEU A 36 9.29 6.67 3.50
C LEU A 36 10.77 6.53 3.85
N THR A 37 11.62 6.10 2.90
CA THR A 37 13.08 6.09 3.06
C THR A 37 13.62 7.47 3.48
N GLY A 38 13.16 8.53 2.79
CA GLY A 38 13.56 9.90 3.10
C GLY A 38 13.09 10.37 4.48
N ILE A 39 11.86 10.04 4.87
CA ILE A 39 11.31 10.37 6.20
C ILE A 39 12.11 9.65 7.28
N GLU A 40 12.36 8.35 7.13
CA GLU A 40 13.14 7.55 8.08
C GLU A 40 14.55 8.11 8.27
N ALA A 41 15.24 8.39 7.17
CA ALA A 41 16.56 8.99 7.18
C ALA A 41 16.58 10.39 7.85
N GLY A 42 15.56 11.22 7.58
CA GLY A 42 15.40 12.53 8.20
C GLY A 42 15.15 12.46 9.70
N LEU A 43 14.32 11.54 10.17
CA LEU A 43 14.07 11.31 11.59
C LEU A 43 15.35 10.83 12.31
N ARG A 44 16.06 9.90 11.71
CA ARG A 44 17.36 9.39 12.21
C ARG A 44 18.40 10.51 12.31
N ALA A 45 18.49 11.38 11.31
CA ALA A 45 19.39 12.53 11.33
C ALA A 45 19.06 13.54 12.45
N GLN A 46 17.79 13.62 12.87
CA GLN A 46 17.34 14.43 14.00
C GLN A 46 17.50 13.72 15.35
N GLY A 47 18.06 12.51 15.40
CA GLY A 47 18.24 11.74 16.62
C GLY A 47 16.99 11.07 17.16
N ILE A 48 15.89 11.04 16.37
CA ILE A 48 14.65 10.36 16.74
C ILE A 48 14.84 8.85 16.57
N LYS A 49 14.62 8.11 17.65
CA LYS A 49 14.83 6.67 17.67
C LYS A 49 13.64 5.94 17.01
N PRO A 50 13.86 4.77 16.40
CA PRO A 50 12.78 3.96 15.80
C PRO A 50 11.66 3.56 16.77
N ASN A 51 11.95 3.50 18.08
CA ASN A 51 10.94 3.21 19.10
C ASN A 51 10.01 4.39 19.40
N ASP A 52 10.46 5.60 19.11
CA ASP A 52 9.71 6.83 19.41
C ASP A 52 8.78 7.24 18.27
N CYS A 53 9.05 6.76 17.05
CA CYS A 53 8.26 7.10 15.86
C CYS A 53 8.26 5.96 14.84
N THR A 54 7.08 5.50 14.45
CA THR A 54 6.91 4.53 13.36
C THR A 54 6.61 5.25 12.05
N VAL A 55 7.41 5.01 11.03
CA VAL A 55 7.20 5.55 9.68
C VAL A 55 6.27 4.60 8.92
N VAL A 56 5.09 5.12 8.51
CA VAL A 56 4.05 4.31 7.87
C VAL A 56 3.70 4.87 6.50
N GLY A 57 3.58 4.00 5.50
CA GLY A 57 3.06 4.32 4.18
C GLY A 57 1.81 3.52 3.84
N PHE A 58 0.85 4.20 3.20
CA PHE A 58 -0.34 3.56 2.65
C PHE A 58 -0.34 3.76 1.14
N ALA A 59 -0.43 2.69 0.36
CA ALA A 59 -0.55 2.80 -1.09
C ALA A 59 -1.56 1.79 -1.62
N GLY A 60 -2.25 2.15 -2.70
CA GLY A 60 -3.18 1.24 -3.39
C GLY A 60 -2.45 0.14 -4.14
N ASP A 61 -3.23 -0.77 -4.70
CA ASP A 61 -2.78 -1.91 -5.50
C ASP A 61 -1.91 -1.48 -6.69
N GLY A 62 -2.37 -0.55 -7.52
CA GLY A 62 -1.59 -0.05 -8.65
C GLY A 62 -0.36 0.76 -8.23
N GLY A 63 -0.48 1.57 -7.18
CA GLY A 63 0.64 2.34 -6.61
C GLY A 63 1.72 1.45 -5.98
N THR A 64 1.37 0.24 -5.57
CA THR A 64 2.29 -0.74 -4.96
C THR A 64 2.85 -1.71 -6.00
N ALA A 65 1.95 -2.42 -6.70
CA ALA A 65 2.31 -3.59 -7.51
C ALA A 65 2.68 -3.24 -8.97
N ASP A 66 2.36 -2.03 -9.40
CA ASP A 66 2.68 -1.54 -10.74
C ASP A 66 3.76 -0.44 -10.67
N ILE A 67 3.36 0.83 -10.64
CA ILE A 67 4.26 1.96 -10.79
C ILE A 67 5.23 2.15 -9.61
N GLY A 68 4.87 1.75 -8.41
CA GLY A 68 5.70 1.91 -7.20
C GLY A 68 6.52 0.68 -6.79
N LEU A 69 6.43 -0.43 -7.53
CA LEU A 69 7.11 -1.67 -7.16
C LEU A 69 8.63 -1.52 -7.10
N GLN A 70 9.21 -0.76 -8.03
CA GLN A 70 10.65 -0.47 -8.05
C GLN A 70 11.10 0.26 -6.77
N ALA A 71 10.39 1.30 -6.36
CA ALA A 71 10.71 2.07 -5.17
C ALA A 71 10.56 1.20 -3.89
N LEU A 72 9.53 0.35 -3.85
CA LEU A 72 9.32 -0.59 -2.76
C LEU A 72 10.45 -1.62 -2.67
N SER A 73 10.84 -2.24 -3.78
CA SER A 73 11.96 -3.17 -3.86
C SER A 73 13.26 -2.54 -3.36
N GLY A 74 13.54 -1.28 -3.74
CA GLY A 74 14.72 -0.55 -3.27
C GLY A 74 14.70 -0.25 -1.77
N ALA A 75 13.55 0.11 -1.20
CA ALA A 75 13.42 0.31 0.24
C ALA A 75 13.61 -1.00 1.04
N ILE A 76 13.10 -2.10 0.49
CA ILE A 76 13.27 -3.45 1.05
C ILE A 76 14.73 -3.88 1.02
N ASP A 77 15.42 -3.69 -0.09
CA ASP A 77 16.85 -4.03 -0.25
C ASP A 77 17.72 -3.35 0.79
N ARG A 78 17.41 -2.09 1.12
CA ARG A 78 18.09 -1.35 2.20
C ARG A 78 17.62 -1.73 3.60
N ASN A 79 16.56 -2.53 3.70
CA ASN A 79 15.87 -2.86 4.94
C ASN A 79 15.50 -1.61 5.77
N ASP A 80 14.97 -0.58 5.09
CA ASP A 80 14.53 0.66 5.73
C ASP A 80 13.50 0.36 6.84
N ASP A 81 13.58 1.05 7.98
CA ASP A 81 12.68 0.80 9.12
C ASP A 81 11.30 1.44 8.92
N VAL A 82 10.53 0.88 7.99
CA VAL A 82 9.23 1.39 7.57
C VAL A 82 8.15 0.31 7.58
N LEU A 83 6.91 0.70 7.86
CA LEU A 83 5.73 -0.14 7.71
C LEU A 83 4.98 0.28 6.44
N TYR A 84 4.92 -0.59 5.45
CA TYR A 84 4.23 -0.37 4.19
C TYR A 84 2.92 -1.16 4.15
N ILE A 85 1.81 -0.45 3.97
CA ILE A 85 0.46 -1.03 3.89
C ILE A 85 -0.06 -0.87 2.47
N CYS A 86 -0.24 -1.98 1.77
CA CYS A 86 -0.90 -2.03 0.48
C CYS A 86 -2.40 -2.27 0.70
N TYR A 87 -3.24 -1.25 0.48
CA TYR A 87 -4.69 -1.44 0.42
C TYR A 87 -5.08 -1.83 -1.01
N ASP A 88 -5.41 -3.10 -1.18
CA ASP A 88 -5.76 -3.69 -2.47
C ASP A 88 -7.28 -3.58 -2.69
N ASN A 89 -7.69 -2.61 -3.46
CA ASN A 89 -9.09 -2.45 -3.87
C ASN A 89 -9.36 -2.92 -5.32
N GLU A 90 -8.37 -3.65 -5.88
CA GLU A 90 -8.49 -4.47 -7.09
C GLU A 90 -8.55 -3.70 -8.42
N ALA A 91 -8.35 -2.38 -8.41
CA ALA A 91 -8.21 -1.55 -9.61
C ALA A 91 -7.66 -0.15 -9.27
N TYR A 92 -7.30 0.65 -10.27
CA TYR A 92 -7.10 2.09 -10.11
C TYR A 92 -8.46 2.77 -9.90
N MET A 93 -9.02 2.66 -8.69
CA MET A 93 -10.40 3.07 -8.41
C MET A 93 -10.60 4.58 -8.50
N ASN A 94 -9.68 5.36 -7.92
CA ASN A 94 -9.81 6.81 -7.84
C ASN A 94 -9.83 7.51 -9.21
N THR A 95 -9.17 6.94 -10.20
CA THR A 95 -9.08 7.52 -11.55
C THR A 95 -10.18 7.05 -12.50
N GLY A 96 -11.07 6.18 -12.07
CA GLY A 96 -12.20 5.70 -12.85
C GLY A 96 -12.16 4.20 -13.14
N ILE A 97 -11.69 3.40 -12.21
CA ILE A 97 -11.78 1.93 -12.20
C ILE A 97 -11.00 1.29 -13.37
N GLN A 98 -9.80 1.73 -13.66
CA GLN A 98 -8.93 1.07 -14.64
C GLN A 98 -8.30 -0.20 -14.03
N LYS A 99 -7.99 -1.16 -14.89
CA LYS A 99 -7.30 -2.38 -14.48
C LYS A 99 -5.93 -2.07 -13.87
N SER A 100 -5.63 -2.65 -12.70
CA SER A 100 -4.28 -2.80 -12.15
C SER A 100 -3.76 -4.23 -12.33
N SER A 101 -2.52 -4.50 -11.97
CA SER A 101 -2.01 -5.88 -11.95
C SER A 101 -2.59 -6.72 -10.81
N LEU A 102 -3.26 -6.10 -9.82
CA LEU A 102 -3.99 -6.80 -8.76
C LEU A 102 -5.49 -6.96 -9.06
N THR A 103 -5.94 -6.58 -10.25
CA THR A 103 -7.32 -6.84 -10.70
C THR A 103 -7.52 -8.35 -10.91
N PRO A 104 -8.56 -8.97 -10.30
CA PRO A 104 -8.83 -10.39 -10.44
C PRO A 104 -9.12 -10.80 -11.89
N PHE A 105 -8.81 -12.06 -12.22
CA PHE A 105 -9.18 -12.64 -13.50
C PHE A 105 -10.72 -12.59 -13.68
N GLY A 106 -11.16 -12.20 -14.86
CA GLY A 106 -12.58 -12.06 -15.18
C GLY A 106 -13.25 -10.76 -14.69
N ALA A 107 -12.59 -9.97 -13.84
CA ALA A 107 -13.18 -8.74 -13.32
C ALA A 107 -13.40 -7.69 -14.40
N LYS A 108 -14.55 -7.02 -14.32
CA LYS A 108 -14.88 -5.88 -15.17
C LYS A 108 -14.24 -4.61 -14.64
N THR A 109 -13.54 -3.88 -15.50
CA THR A 109 -13.06 -2.51 -15.25
C THR A 109 -13.33 -1.64 -16.47
N THR A 110 -13.05 -0.34 -16.39
CA THR A 110 -13.20 0.57 -17.54
C THR A 110 -12.26 0.23 -18.69
N THR A 111 -11.12 -0.40 -18.41
CA THR A 111 -10.15 -0.85 -19.43
C THR A 111 -10.20 -2.35 -19.71
N THR A 112 -11.02 -3.11 -18.99
CA THR A 112 -11.31 -4.53 -19.24
C THR A 112 -12.82 -4.77 -19.20
N PRO A 113 -13.53 -4.36 -20.26
CA PRO A 113 -15.00 -4.49 -20.28
C PRO A 113 -15.43 -5.96 -20.25
N ALA A 114 -16.57 -6.23 -19.65
CA ALA A 114 -17.22 -7.54 -19.65
C ALA A 114 -18.61 -7.44 -20.26
N GLY A 115 -18.99 -8.40 -21.09
CA GLY A 115 -20.27 -8.44 -21.78
C GLY A 115 -20.33 -9.55 -22.82
N ARG A 116 -21.28 -9.47 -23.76
CA ARG A 116 -21.49 -10.51 -24.76
C ARG A 116 -20.26 -10.85 -25.60
N ASN A 117 -19.40 -9.84 -25.88
CA ASN A 117 -18.24 -9.97 -26.74
C ASN A 117 -16.92 -9.61 -26.03
N ALA A 118 -16.92 -9.54 -24.68
CA ALA A 118 -15.76 -9.16 -23.89
C ALA A 118 -15.79 -9.88 -22.54
N HIS A 119 -14.64 -10.36 -22.08
CA HIS A 119 -14.54 -11.32 -20.97
C HIS A 119 -13.91 -10.75 -19.68
N GLY A 120 -13.81 -9.42 -19.54
CA GLY A 120 -13.18 -8.80 -18.40
C GLY A 120 -11.65 -8.90 -18.44
N CYS A 121 -11.03 -8.90 -17.28
CA CYS A 121 -9.58 -9.02 -17.13
C CYS A 121 -9.12 -10.45 -17.48
N LEU A 122 -8.26 -10.60 -18.48
CA LEU A 122 -7.74 -11.89 -18.94
C LEU A 122 -6.37 -12.25 -18.37
N THR A 123 -5.83 -11.42 -17.48
CA THR A 123 -4.55 -11.69 -16.81
C THR A 123 -4.79 -12.13 -15.37
N GLN A 124 -3.95 -13.03 -14.88
CA GLN A 124 -3.98 -13.44 -13.48
C GLN A 124 -3.55 -12.29 -12.57
N LYS A 125 -4.19 -12.22 -11.41
CA LYS A 125 -3.82 -11.27 -10.34
C LYS A 125 -2.37 -11.53 -9.91
N LYS A 126 -1.54 -10.48 -9.93
CA LYS A 126 -0.15 -10.56 -9.47
C LYS A 126 -0.11 -10.87 -7.96
N ASN A 127 0.72 -11.81 -7.56
CA ASN A 127 0.91 -12.11 -6.14
C ASN A 127 1.97 -11.17 -5.52
N VAL A 128 1.57 -9.93 -5.24
CA VAL A 128 2.48 -8.92 -4.68
C VAL A 128 3.01 -9.32 -3.30
N PHE A 129 2.23 -10.08 -2.52
CA PHE A 129 2.68 -10.58 -1.22
C PHE A 129 3.90 -11.48 -1.34
N GLU A 130 3.86 -12.48 -2.23
CA GLU A 130 5.00 -13.38 -2.45
C GLU A 130 6.20 -12.66 -3.06
N ILE A 131 5.98 -11.71 -3.98
CA ILE A 131 7.06 -10.89 -4.55
C ILE A 131 7.80 -10.14 -3.43
N VAL A 132 7.08 -9.52 -2.53
CA VAL A 132 7.66 -8.77 -1.40
C VAL A 132 8.31 -9.72 -0.39
N ALA A 133 7.65 -10.81 -0.05
CA ALA A 133 8.18 -11.80 0.89
C ALA A 133 9.47 -12.48 0.39
N ALA A 134 9.60 -12.67 -0.94
CA ALA A 134 10.79 -13.24 -1.57
C ALA A 134 12.06 -12.39 -1.39
N HIS A 135 11.93 -11.12 -1.03
CA HIS A 135 13.07 -10.28 -0.64
C HIS A 135 13.65 -10.63 0.75
N GLY A 136 13.02 -11.52 1.51
CA GLY A 136 13.49 -11.91 2.85
C GLY A 136 13.25 -10.85 3.92
N ILE A 137 12.19 -10.04 3.80
CA ILE A 137 11.87 -8.97 4.77
C ILE A 137 11.52 -9.55 6.15
N PRO A 138 11.77 -8.78 7.24
CA PRO A 138 11.51 -9.23 8.60
C PRO A 138 10.05 -9.56 8.90
N TYR A 139 9.11 -8.93 8.21
CA TYR A 139 7.68 -9.15 8.42
C TYR A 139 6.86 -8.92 7.14
N ALA A 140 6.09 -9.92 6.77
CA ALA A 140 5.06 -9.83 5.73
C ALA A 140 3.76 -10.48 6.24
N ALA A 141 2.62 -9.85 5.98
CA ALA A 141 1.31 -10.38 6.33
C ALA A 141 0.25 -10.01 5.30
N THR A 142 -0.78 -10.84 5.21
CA THR A 142 -2.03 -10.50 4.53
C THR A 142 -3.12 -10.17 5.56
N ALA A 143 -4.06 -9.31 5.21
CA ALA A 143 -5.19 -8.95 6.05
C ALA A 143 -6.41 -8.61 5.19
N SER A 144 -7.56 -8.45 5.82
CA SER A 144 -8.78 -7.98 5.16
C SER A 144 -9.49 -6.96 6.04
N VAL A 145 -10.08 -5.95 5.41
CA VAL A 145 -10.95 -4.98 6.09
C VAL A 145 -12.23 -5.63 6.63
N GLY A 146 -12.62 -6.79 6.11
CA GLY A 146 -13.73 -7.59 6.61
C GLY A 146 -13.45 -8.27 7.96
N TYR A 147 -12.19 -8.31 8.43
CA TYR A 147 -11.81 -8.91 9.71
C TYR A 147 -10.82 -8.04 10.49
N LEU A 148 -11.32 -6.92 10.99
CA LEU A 148 -10.52 -5.90 11.68
C LEU A 148 -9.71 -6.42 12.88
N PRO A 149 -10.21 -7.33 13.75
CA PRO A 149 -9.42 -7.83 14.87
C PRO A 149 -8.11 -8.51 14.45
N ASP A 150 -8.10 -9.22 13.33
CA ASP A 150 -6.88 -9.81 12.78
C ASP A 150 -5.93 -8.76 12.22
N PHE A 151 -6.46 -7.80 11.47
CA PHE A 151 -5.67 -6.69 10.93
C PHE A 151 -4.99 -5.89 12.04
N LEU A 152 -5.71 -5.54 13.11
CA LEU A 152 -5.16 -4.80 14.24
C LEU A 152 -4.03 -5.56 14.94
N ARG A 153 -4.21 -6.88 15.22
CA ARG A 153 -3.14 -7.71 15.79
C ARG A 153 -1.88 -7.74 14.90
N LYS A 154 -2.06 -7.80 13.58
CA LYS A 154 -0.94 -7.78 12.61
C LYS A 154 -0.23 -6.43 12.58
N LEU A 155 -0.96 -5.33 12.71
CA LEU A 155 -0.40 -3.98 12.83
C LEU A 155 0.42 -3.82 14.13
N GLU A 156 -0.13 -4.28 15.26
CA GLU A 156 0.57 -4.26 16.55
C GLU A 156 1.87 -5.05 16.47
N ARG A 157 1.83 -6.27 15.92
CA ARG A 157 3.03 -7.08 15.73
C ARG A 157 4.03 -6.41 14.78
N ALA A 158 3.57 -5.82 13.69
CA ALA A 158 4.44 -5.12 12.74
C ALA A 158 5.14 -3.91 13.38
N ARG A 159 4.48 -3.19 14.30
CA ARG A 159 5.05 -2.05 15.02
C ARG A 159 6.29 -2.43 15.81
N ASP A 160 6.31 -3.62 16.41
CA ASP A 160 7.36 -4.08 17.32
C ASP A 160 8.55 -4.73 16.59
N ILE A 161 8.43 -4.97 15.28
CA ILE A 161 9.50 -5.52 14.43
C ILE A 161 10.26 -4.37 13.76
N ARG A 162 11.58 -4.51 13.58
CA ARG A 162 12.43 -3.52 12.90
C ARG A 162 12.78 -3.95 11.48
N GLY A 163 13.12 -2.97 10.65
CA GLY A 163 13.34 -3.13 9.23
C GLY A 163 12.05 -2.95 8.42
N THR A 164 12.05 -3.37 7.17
CA THR A 164 10.89 -3.22 6.30
C THR A 164 9.79 -4.23 6.65
N ARG A 165 8.60 -3.73 6.95
CA ARG A 165 7.39 -4.53 7.19
C ARG A 165 6.37 -4.25 6.11
N PHE A 166 5.69 -5.28 5.66
CA PHE A 166 4.68 -5.19 4.60
C PHE A 166 3.37 -5.87 5.02
N ILE A 167 2.25 -5.18 4.83
CA ILE A 167 0.92 -5.76 5.00
C ILE A 167 0.09 -5.55 3.74
N HIS A 168 -0.32 -6.63 3.12
CA HIS A 168 -1.25 -6.64 1.99
C HIS A 168 -2.68 -6.78 2.51
N VAL A 169 -3.46 -5.72 2.41
CA VAL A 169 -4.83 -5.64 2.94
C VAL A 169 -5.83 -5.72 1.79
N ILE A 170 -6.63 -6.75 1.76
CA ILE A 170 -7.75 -6.87 0.82
C ILE A 170 -8.86 -5.92 1.28
N ALA A 171 -9.15 -4.93 0.46
CA ALA A 171 -10.10 -3.86 0.74
C ALA A 171 -10.91 -3.52 -0.53
N PRO A 172 -11.75 -4.46 -1.02
CA PRO A 172 -12.48 -4.30 -2.27
C PRO A 172 -13.35 -3.04 -2.25
N CYS A 173 -13.39 -2.33 -3.37
CA CYS A 173 -14.22 -1.16 -3.52
C CYS A 173 -15.70 -1.56 -3.66
N PRO A 174 -16.65 -0.87 -2.99
CA PRO A 174 -18.08 -1.19 -3.11
C PRO A 174 -18.73 -0.67 -4.40
N THR A 175 -18.00 0.02 -5.30
CA THR A 175 -18.54 0.61 -6.56
C THR A 175 -18.32 -0.29 -7.77
#